data_03e642b5c2578318650a34a11411acc1
#
_entry.id   03e642b5c2578318650a34a11411acc1
#
_cell.length_a   1.000
_cell.length_b   1.000
_cell.length_c   1.000
_cell.angle_alpha   90.00
_cell.angle_beta   90.00
_cell.angle_gamma   90.00
#
_symmetry.space_group_name_H-M   'P 1'
#
loop_
_entity.id
_entity.type
_entity.pdbx_description
1 polymer ?
#
loop_
_entity_poly.entity_id
_entity_poly.type
_entity_poly.pdbx_seq_one_letter_code
_entity_poly.pdbx_strand_id
1 'polypeptide(L)'
;MEMPTSTPAVSPSDAWIAGLRFAALDVAACSRLGAGPRLRAENQDNLLLIDVDGNAAWLQDQAVQRRRLPGWHPGHARLAVLDGMGGHGHGREAAEAVVAGLLAMPPCANAAELARRLDALHADLQRHFAAAPGPRPGTTLTLLELRAGAAPLLYHVGDSRLYEITPARAAPLTIDHVPATAYAMAGLLGEADWWRQVHGEHRPQVAQAFLLGNAFADPTRLNDPLFELSPLNLPAWLCGLADRRPVALRPGTSYLLATDGLWSCSDPHGWVSQWPQLLGGGADATTMLRALLAAYDAHPAAFFYPDNVSAILLRVPGTGDPRDETALPGA
;
A
#
# COMPACT_ATOMS: atom_id res chain seq x y z
N MET A 1 6.97 -30.73 39.23
CA MET A 1 7.79 -29.76 38.46
C MET A 1 6.95 -29.39 37.23
N GLU A 2 6.07 -28.37 37.42
CA GLU A 2 5.15 -27.91 36.39
C GLU A 2 5.92 -27.06 35.39
N MET A 3 5.79 -27.44 34.13
CA MET A 3 6.33 -26.63 33.00
C MET A 3 5.49 -25.34 32.88
N PRO A 4 6.08 -24.18 32.73
CA PRO A 4 5.32 -22.98 32.50
C PRO A 4 4.62 -23.04 31.16
N THR A 5 3.31 -22.89 31.15
CA THR A 5 2.49 -22.73 29.94
C THR A 5 2.91 -21.43 29.26
N SER A 6 3.61 -21.56 28.12
CA SER A 6 3.95 -20.40 27.29
C SER A 6 2.64 -19.78 26.76
N THR A 7 2.35 -18.58 27.17
CA THR A 7 1.33 -17.74 26.53
C THR A 7 1.66 -17.67 25.05
N PRO A 8 0.72 -17.94 24.12
CA PRO A 8 1.00 -17.83 22.69
C PRO A 8 1.42 -16.40 22.39
N ALA A 9 2.59 -16.24 21.76
CA ALA A 9 3.06 -14.95 21.31
C ALA A 9 1.99 -14.35 20.37
N VAL A 10 1.55 -13.12 20.68
CA VAL A 10 0.60 -12.38 19.82
C VAL A 10 1.21 -12.31 18.44
N SER A 11 0.48 -12.80 17.42
CA SER A 11 0.94 -12.75 16.05
C SER A 11 1.20 -11.28 15.65
N PRO A 12 2.29 -10.95 14.96
CA PRO A 12 2.57 -9.58 14.54
C PRO A 12 1.40 -8.87 13.83
N SER A 13 0.56 -9.62 13.10
CA SER A 13 -0.63 -9.10 12.43
C SER A 13 -1.72 -8.61 13.40
N ASP A 14 -1.87 -9.25 14.57
CA ASP A 14 -2.92 -8.88 15.53
C ASP A 14 -2.63 -7.55 16.23
N ALA A 15 -1.35 -7.18 16.35
CA ALA A 15 -0.95 -5.93 16.95
C ALA A 15 -1.39 -4.71 16.12
N TRP A 16 -1.54 -4.85 14.79
CA TRP A 16 -1.90 -3.73 13.91
C TRP A 16 -3.35 -3.32 13.99
N ILE A 17 -4.28 -4.28 14.07
CA ILE A 17 -5.71 -4.04 13.94
C ILE A 17 -6.47 -4.03 15.26
N ALA A 18 -5.81 -4.40 16.38
CA ALA A 18 -6.47 -4.50 17.69
C ALA A 18 -7.23 -3.20 18.02
N GLY A 19 -8.56 -3.28 18.14
CA GLY A 19 -9.42 -2.15 18.50
C GLY A 19 -9.70 -1.14 17.39
N LEU A 20 -9.27 -1.36 16.15
CA LEU A 20 -9.64 -0.54 14.98
C LEU A 20 -10.94 -1.04 14.34
N ARG A 21 -11.75 -0.11 13.82
CA ARG A 21 -13.03 -0.39 13.16
C ARG A 21 -13.12 0.29 11.80
N PHE A 22 -13.41 -0.47 10.75
CA PHE A 22 -13.47 0.03 9.37
C PHE A 22 -14.88 -0.08 8.75
N ALA A 23 -15.90 0.33 9.50
CA ALA A 23 -17.31 0.18 9.13
C ALA A 23 -17.65 -1.29 8.80
N ALA A 24 -18.20 -1.54 7.61
CA ALA A 24 -18.51 -2.89 7.14
C ALA A 24 -17.31 -3.66 6.59
N LEU A 25 -16.11 -3.06 6.52
CA LEU A 25 -14.92 -3.71 6.00
C LEU A 25 -14.21 -4.50 7.09
N ASP A 26 -13.74 -5.70 6.72
CA ASP A 26 -12.85 -6.51 7.53
C ASP A 26 -11.42 -6.25 7.07
N VAL A 27 -10.55 -5.83 7.98
CA VAL A 27 -9.21 -5.33 7.64
C VAL A 27 -8.15 -6.05 8.45
N ALA A 28 -7.07 -6.46 7.80
CA ALA A 28 -5.86 -6.98 8.44
C ALA A 28 -4.63 -6.26 7.89
N ALA A 29 -3.57 -6.17 8.68
CA ALA A 29 -2.35 -5.54 8.25
C ALA A 29 -1.11 -6.22 8.84
N CYS A 30 0.02 -6.12 8.12
CA CYS A 30 1.33 -6.60 8.55
C CYS A 30 2.42 -5.74 7.93
N SER A 31 3.45 -5.43 8.72
CA SER A 31 4.70 -4.85 8.22
C SER A 31 5.86 -5.53 8.94
N ARG A 32 6.86 -6.01 8.19
CA ARG A 32 7.97 -6.80 8.71
C ARG A 32 9.20 -6.77 7.79
N LEU A 33 10.32 -7.29 8.30
CA LEU A 33 11.55 -7.52 7.56
C LEU A 33 11.31 -8.57 6.51
N GLY A 34 10.78 -8.79 5.60
CA GLY A 34 10.56 -9.79 4.56
C GLY A 34 11.38 -11.07 4.66
N ALA A 35 11.50 -11.77 3.55
CA ALA A 35 12.33 -12.97 3.41
C ALA A 35 13.53 -12.69 2.47
N GLY A 36 14.39 -13.69 2.34
CA GLY A 36 15.51 -13.62 1.41
C GLY A 36 16.83 -14.06 2.05
N PRO A 37 17.87 -14.30 1.25
CA PRO A 37 19.16 -14.77 1.73
C PRO A 37 19.92 -13.72 2.55
N ARG A 38 19.53 -12.45 2.46
CA ARG A 38 20.05 -11.32 3.24
C ARG A 38 18.90 -10.47 3.68
N LEU A 39 18.52 -10.58 4.95
CA LEU A 39 17.52 -9.69 5.54
C LEU A 39 18.02 -8.25 5.54
N ARG A 40 17.12 -7.30 5.34
CA ARG A 40 17.37 -5.88 5.57
C ARG A 40 17.74 -5.65 7.04
N ALA A 41 18.59 -4.68 7.33
CA ALA A 41 19.00 -4.34 8.69
C ALA A 41 17.86 -3.72 9.50
N GLU A 42 16.94 -3.05 8.83
CA GLU A 42 15.74 -2.41 9.41
C GLU A 42 14.56 -2.52 8.46
N ASN A 43 13.35 -2.32 9.00
CA ASN A 43 12.15 -2.14 8.20
C ASN A 43 12.03 -0.67 7.80
N GLN A 44 12.18 -0.35 6.51
CA GLN A 44 12.04 0.99 5.95
C GLN A 44 10.62 1.25 5.44
N ASP A 45 9.81 0.20 5.33
CA ASP A 45 8.38 0.33 5.03
C ASP A 45 7.61 0.96 6.19
N ASN A 46 6.44 1.49 5.87
CA ASN A 46 5.46 1.90 6.85
C ASN A 46 4.04 1.57 6.40
N LEU A 47 3.15 1.47 7.38
CA LEU A 47 1.70 1.39 7.20
C LEU A 47 1.05 2.51 7.98
N LEU A 48 -0.05 3.05 7.45
CA LEU A 48 -0.96 3.90 8.19
C LEU A 48 -2.37 3.33 8.12
N LEU A 49 -2.96 3.15 9.29
CA LEU A 49 -4.36 2.79 9.45
C LEU A 49 -5.00 3.89 10.31
N ILE A 50 -6.04 4.56 9.79
CA ILE A 50 -6.91 5.44 10.57
C ILE A 50 -8.33 4.92 10.39
N ASP A 51 -8.97 4.54 11.47
CA ASP A 51 -10.31 3.95 11.46
C ASP A 51 -11.43 5.00 11.43
N VAL A 52 -12.68 4.54 11.36
CA VAL A 52 -13.87 5.42 11.27
C VAL A 52 -14.11 6.30 12.50
N ASP A 53 -13.46 6.01 13.62
CA ASP A 53 -13.53 6.77 14.86
C ASP A 53 -12.31 7.68 15.08
N GLY A 54 -11.35 7.64 14.16
CA GLY A 54 -10.10 8.38 14.23
C GLY A 54 -9.02 7.73 15.09
N ASN A 55 -9.16 6.43 15.42
CA ASN A 55 -8.04 5.71 16.02
C ASN A 55 -7.03 5.36 14.92
N ALA A 56 -5.77 5.70 15.15
CA ALA A 56 -4.70 5.49 14.19
C ALA A 56 -3.66 4.49 14.69
N ALA A 57 -3.07 3.73 13.77
CA ALA A 57 -1.92 2.86 14.00
C ALA A 57 -0.90 3.03 12.87
N TRP A 58 0.38 3.10 13.20
CA TRP A 58 1.50 3.26 12.24
C TRP A 58 2.81 2.75 12.88
N LEU A 59 3.91 2.68 12.09
CA LEU A 59 5.25 2.46 12.64
C LEU A 59 5.94 3.79 12.95
N GLN A 60 6.59 3.83 14.10
CA GLN A 60 7.57 4.84 14.46
C GLN A 60 8.73 4.15 15.18
N ASP A 61 9.95 4.35 14.69
CA ASP A 61 11.15 3.70 15.22
C ASP A 61 11.00 2.17 15.37
N GLN A 62 10.51 1.50 14.31
CA GLN A 62 10.28 0.06 14.23
C GLN A 62 9.17 -0.47 15.17
N ALA A 63 8.48 0.39 15.88
CA ALA A 63 7.41 0.00 16.82
C ALA A 63 6.05 0.50 16.38
N VAL A 64 5.01 -0.33 16.58
CA VAL A 64 3.63 0.07 16.30
C VAL A 64 3.19 1.12 17.32
N GLN A 65 2.87 2.30 16.82
CA GLN A 65 2.28 3.39 17.59
C GLN A 65 0.77 3.44 17.39
N ARG A 66 0.08 3.99 18.40
CA ARG A 66 -1.36 4.18 18.37
C ARG A 66 -1.75 5.52 18.96
N ARG A 67 -2.71 6.19 18.34
CA ARG A 67 -3.26 7.45 18.85
C ARG A 67 -4.67 7.66 18.34
N ARG A 68 -5.52 8.27 19.13
CA ARG A 68 -6.78 8.81 18.63
C ARG A 68 -6.55 10.23 18.11
N LEU A 69 -7.02 10.50 16.90
CA LEU A 69 -6.91 11.80 16.25
C LEU A 69 -8.09 12.69 16.68
N PRO A 70 -7.82 13.86 17.32
CA PRO A 70 -8.89 14.78 17.65
C PRO A 70 -9.49 15.38 16.38
N GLY A 71 -10.81 15.53 16.34
CA GLY A 71 -11.51 16.16 15.21
C GLY A 71 -11.55 15.33 13.93
N TRP A 72 -11.21 14.03 13.98
CA TRP A 72 -11.40 13.14 12.84
C TRP A 72 -12.88 13.03 12.49
N HIS A 73 -13.20 13.15 11.21
CA HIS A 73 -14.59 13.12 10.77
C HIS A 73 -15.15 11.70 10.82
N PRO A 74 -16.25 11.44 11.56
CA PRO A 74 -16.83 10.11 11.67
C PRO A 74 -17.20 9.51 10.30
N GLY A 75 -16.97 8.20 10.16
CA GLY A 75 -17.26 7.48 8.92
C GLY A 75 -16.19 7.61 7.83
N HIS A 76 -15.12 8.40 8.05
CA HIS A 76 -13.94 8.38 7.21
C HIS A 76 -12.89 7.43 7.80
N ALA A 77 -12.17 6.73 6.92
CA ALA A 77 -11.00 5.95 7.32
C ALA A 77 -9.90 6.13 6.27
N ARG A 78 -8.64 5.97 6.68
CA ARG A 78 -7.48 6.12 5.79
C ARG A 78 -6.55 4.95 5.95
N LEU A 79 -6.16 4.37 4.82
CA LEU A 79 -5.25 3.25 4.74
C LEU A 79 -4.13 3.60 3.77
N ALA A 80 -2.88 3.37 4.17
CA ALA A 80 -1.75 3.61 3.28
C ALA A 80 -0.63 2.61 3.51
N VAL A 81 0.06 2.24 2.43
CA VAL A 81 1.36 1.55 2.46
C VAL A 81 2.42 2.47 1.86
N LEU A 82 3.60 2.43 2.44
CA LEU A 82 4.74 3.25 2.08
C LEU A 82 5.99 2.37 2.07
N ASP A 83 6.74 2.38 0.98
CA ASP A 83 8.04 1.74 0.85
C ASP A 83 9.12 2.82 0.90
N GLY A 84 9.89 2.81 1.96
CA GLY A 84 10.93 3.80 2.21
C GLY A 84 12.22 3.45 1.49
N MET A 85 12.69 4.32 0.60
CA MET A 85 13.89 4.15 -0.20
C MET A 85 14.95 5.20 0.09
N GLY A 86 16.20 4.78 0.08
CA GLY A 86 17.35 5.65 0.33
C GLY A 86 18.42 4.93 1.13
N GLY A 87 19.62 4.80 0.60
CA GLY A 87 20.72 4.12 1.26
C GLY A 87 21.01 4.70 2.66
N HIS A 88 21.41 3.83 3.61
CA HIS A 88 21.84 4.20 4.97
C HIS A 88 20.75 4.71 5.94
N GLY A 89 19.52 4.15 5.90
CA GLY A 89 18.52 4.38 6.95
C GLY A 89 17.55 5.54 6.68
N HIS A 90 17.79 6.37 5.69
CA HIS A 90 16.93 7.53 5.40
C HIS A 90 15.57 7.19 4.77
N GLY A 91 15.40 5.96 4.23
CA GLY A 91 14.10 5.49 3.71
C GLY A 91 13.03 5.42 4.80
N ARG A 92 13.38 4.88 5.97
CA ARG A 92 12.48 4.83 7.13
C ARG A 92 12.03 6.23 7.55
N GLU A 93 12.98 7.17 7.66
CA GLU A 93 12.69 8.57 8.03
C GLU A 93 11.73 9.23 7.02
N ALA A 94 11.88 8.94 5.72
CA ALA A 94 10.99 9.42 4.68
C ALA A 94 9.56 8.88 4.85
N ALA A 95 9.41 7.56 5.02
CA ALA A 95 8.12 6.93 5.22
C ALA A 95 7.43 7.43 6.51
N GLU A 96 8.17 7.55 7.62
CA GLU A 96 7.67 8.09 8.88
C GLU A 96 7.24 9.57 8.76
N ALA A 97 8.00 10.39 8.02
CA ALA A 97 7.65 11.79 7.80
C ALA A 97 6.37 11.95 6.98
N VAL A 98 6.17 11.13 5.94
CA VAL A 98 4.93 11.11 5.17
C VAL A 98 3.76 10.68 6.05
N VAL A 99 3.93 9.62 6.86
CA VAL A 99 2.90 9.17 7.81
C VAL A 99 2.55 10.28 8.81
N ALA A 100 3.53 11.00 9.34
CA ALA A 100 3.27 12.15 10.23
C ALA A 100 2.43 13.24 9.55
N GLY A 101 2.70 13.55 8.28
CA GLY A 101 1.90 14.45 7.48
C GLY A 101 0.47 13.94 7.24
N LEU A 102 0.32 12.66 6.95
CA LEU A 102 -0.99 12.03 6.75
C LEU A 102 -1.82 12.00 8.04
N LEU A 103 -1.19 11.82 9.21
CA LEU A 103 -1.86 11.90 10.52
C LEU A 103 -2.36 13.32 10.84
N ALA A 104 -1.65 14.35 10.36
CA ALA A 104 -2.03 15.75 10.55
C ALA A 104 -3.07 16.21 9.52
N MET A 105 -3.21 15.51 8.40
CA MET A 105 -4.09 15.88 7.30
C MET A 105 -5.53 15.44 7.59
N PRO A 106 -6.53 16.38 7.60
CA PRO A 106 -7.92 16.01 7.80
C PRO A 106 -8.46 15.13 6.67
N PRO A 107 -9.56 14.40 6.88
CA PRO A 107 -10.24 13.65 5.83
C PRO A 107 -10.59 14.53 4.62
N CYS A 108 -10.51 13.96 3.42
CA CYS A 108 -10.73 14.66 2.16
C CYS A 108 -12.09 14.31 1.55
N ALA A 109 -12.81 15.33 1.10
CA ALA A 109 -14.16 15.15 0.55
C ALA A 109 -14.17 14.61 -0.89
N ASN A 110 -13.11 14.82 -1.67
CA ASN A 110 -13.01 14.41 -3.07
C ASN A 110 -11.55 14.23 -3.51
N ALA A 111 -11.35 13.63 -4.69
CA ALA A 111 -10.02 13.33 -5.23
C ALA A 111 -9.18 14.59 -5.46
N ALA A 112 -9.78 15.69 -5.90
CA ALA A 112 -9.05 16.94 -6.15
C ALA A 112 -8.54 17.56 -4.83
N GLU A 113 -9.31 17.48 -3.75
CA GLU A 113 -8.84 17.91 -2.43
C GLU A 113 -7.72 17.04 -1.92
N LEU A 114 -7.87 15.70 -2.02
CA LEU A 114 -6.85 14.75 -1.62
C LEU A 114 -5.54 15.00 -2.37
N ALA A 115 -5.58 15.09 -3.69
CA ALA A 115 -4.41 15.38 -4.52
C ALA A 115 -3.73 16.69 -4.11
N ARG A 116 -4.48 17.78 -4.00
CA ARG A 116 -3.94 19.08 -3.64
C ARG A 116 -3.26 19.09 -2.26
N ARG A 117 -3.83 18.37 -1.26
CA ARG A 117 -3.24 18.25 0.08
C ARG A 117 -1.97 17.40 0.07
N LEU A 118 -1.96 16.32 -0.70
CA LEU A 118 -0.79 15.46 -0.84
C LEU A 118 0.31 16.13 -1.65
N ASP A 119 -0.02 16.88 -2.69
CA ASP A 119 0.97 17.68 -3.44
C ASP A 119 1.61 18.76 -2.55
N ALA A 120 0.82 19.39 -1.66
CA ALA A 120 1.35 20.32 -0.67
C ALA A 120 2.27 19.62 0.35
N LEU A 121 1.87 18.46 0.88
CA LEU A 121 2.69 17.66 1.78
C LEU A 121 4.00 17.24 1.10
N HIS A 122 3.94 16.78 -0.16
CA HIS A 122 5.11 16.43 -0.95
C HIS A 122 6.08 17.63 -1.06
N ALA A 123 5.58 18.80 -1.42
CA ALA A 123 6.40 20.01 -1.56
C ALA A 123 7.04 20.44 -0.22
N ASP A 124 6.30 20.32 0.89
CA ASP A 124 6.81 20.67 2.23
C ASP A 124 7.94 19.70 2.66
N LEU A 125 7.74 18.40 2.48
CA LEU A 125 8.73 17.38 2.82
C LEU A 125 9.96 17.46 1.89
N GLN A 126 9.78 17.73 0.59
CA GLN A 126 10.91 17.95 -0.30
C GLN A 126 11.79 19.11 0.17
N ARG A 127 11.18 20.23 0.59
CA ARG A 127 11.94 21.36 1.14
C ARG A 127 12.66 21.01 2.44
N HIS A 128 11.99 20.26 3.32
CA HIS A 128 12.57 19.80 4.59
C HIS A 128 13.83 18.94 4.35
N PHE A 129 13.72 17.92 3.51
CA PHE A 129 14.83 17.01 3.23
C PHE A 129 15.90 17.61 2.30
N ALA A 130 15.56 18.60 1.47
CA ALA A 130 16.55 19.29 0.65
C ALA A 130 17.53 20.13 1.47
N ALA A 131 17.15 20.55 2.67
CA ALA A 131 18.01 21.32 3.58
C ALA A 131 19.01 20.43 4.35
N ALA A 132 18.80 19.10 4.39
CA ALA A 132 19.70 18.17 5.06
C ALA A 132 20.89 17.78 4.16
N PRO A 133 22.12 17.68 4.69
CA PRO A 133 23.24 17.15 3.92
C PRO A 133 23.10 15.64 3.73
N GLY A 134 23.34 15.14 2.51
CA GLY A 134 23.35 13.72 2.21
C GLY A 134 22.44 13.31 1.06
N PRO A 135 22.33 12.00 0.78
CA PRO A 135 21.42 11.50 -0.25
C PRO A 135 19.98 11.79 0.15
N ARG A 136 19.16 12.25 -0.80
CA ARG A 136 17.74 12.53 -0.57
C ARG A 136 16.99 11.21 -0.39
N PRO A 137 16.24 11.06 0.71
CA PRO A 137 15.40 9.89 0.90
C PRO A 137 14.14 9.99 0.04
N GLY A 138 13.50 8.84 -0.21
CA GLY A 138 12.24 8.74 -0.90
C GLY A 138 11.31 7.77 -0.21
N THR A 139 10.07 7.76 -0.63
CA THR A 139 9.10 6.72 -0.28
C THR A 139 8.04 6.59 -1.36
N THR A 140 7.48 5.40 -1.54
CA THR A 140 6.23 5.25 -2.29
C THR A 140 5.07 5.73 -1.45
N LEU A 141 3.89 5.89 -2.06
CA LEU A 141 2.63 6.10 -1.36
C LEU A 141 1.49 5.48 -2.15
N THR A 142 0.86 4.43 -1.60
CA THR A 142 -0.42 3.92 -2.10
C THR A 142 -1.45 4.08 -0.99
N LEU A 143 -2.42 4.96 -1.20
CA LEU A 143 -3.37 5.41 -0.18
C LEU A 143 -4.81 5.20 -0.65
N LEU A 144 -5.65 4.68 0.24
CA LEU A 144 -7.10 4.66 0.12
C LEU A 144 -7.72 5.55 1.21
N GLU A 145 -8.49 6.56 0.77
CA GLU A 145 -9.36 7.36 1.63
C GLU A 145 -10.77 6.80 1.56
N LEU A 146 -11.20 6.11 2.61
CA LEU A 146 -12.55 5.55 2.73
C LEU A 146 -13.50 6.64 3.21
N ARG A 147 -14.70 6.70 2.63
CA ARG A 147 -15.70 7.72 2.94
C ARG A 147 -17.07 7.09 3.08
N ALA A 148 -17.80 7.46 4.14
CA ALA A 148 -19.18 6.98 4.32
C ALA A 148 -20.05 7.38 3.12
N GLY A 149 -20.77 6.41 2.55
CA GLY A 149 -21.72 6.64 1.46
C GLY A 149 -21.12 7.05 0.11
N ALA A 150 -19.79 6.98 -0.05
CA ALA A 150 -19.11 7.31 -1.31
C ALA A 150 -18.01 6.31 -1.65
N ALA A 151 -17.67 6.23 -2.93
CA ALA A 151 -16.55 5.39 -3.37
C ALA A 151 -15.23 5.87 -2.73
N PRO A 152 -14.38 4.96 -2.23
CA PRO A 152 -13.04 5.30 -1.77
C PRO A 152 -12.23 6.05 -2.82
N LEU A 153 -11.32 6.91 -2.36
CA LEU A 153 -10.38 7.62 -3.23
C LEU A 153 -9.03 6.92 -3.16
N LEU A 154 -8.49 6.60 -4.32
CA LEU A 154 -7.12 6.14 -4.50
C LEU A 154 -6.21 7.34 -4.78
N TYR A 155 -5.05 7.36 -4.15
CA TYR A 155 -3.88 8.15 -4.53
C TYR A 155 -2.66 7.24 -4.53
N HIS A 156 -1.92 7.24 -5.63
CA HIS A 156 -0.81 6.32 -5.82
C HIS A 156 0.41 7.02 -6.43
N VAL A 157 1.59 6.76 -5.87
CA VAL A 157 2.90 7.15 -6.40
C VAL A 157 3.93 6.08 -6.02
N GLY A 158 4.67 5.60 -6.99
CA GLY A 158 5.71 4.57 -6.81
C GLY A 158 5.33 3.25 -7.46
N ASP A 159 5.80 2.16 -6.89
CA ASP A 159 5.58 0.78 -7.35
C ASP A 159 4.96 -0.14 -6.29
N SER A 160 4.62 0.37 -5.11
CA SER A 160 3.67 -0.33 -4.22
C SER A 160 2.32 -0.46 -4.91
N ARG A 161 1.59 -1.54 -4.72
CA ARG A 161 0.39 -1.84 -5.51
C ARG A 161 -0.87 -1.98 -4.68
N LEU A 162 -2.01 -1.62 -5.28
CA LEU A 162 -3.34 -2.06 -4.86
C LEU A 162 -3.82 -3.15 -5.81
N TYR A 163 -4.19 -4.32 -5.28
CA TYR A 163 -4.79 -5.41 -6.04
C TYR A 163 -6.28 -5.57 -5.71
N GLU A 164 -7.08 -5.89 -6.74
CA GLU A 164 -8.41 -6.49 -6.59
C GLU A 164 -8.26 -8.02 -6.69
N ILE A 165 -8.76 -8.75 -5.69
CA ILE A 165 -8.64 -10.20 -5.62
C ILE A 165 -10.05 -10.80 -5.56
N THR A 166 -10.40 -11.48 -6.63
CA THR A 166 -11.64 -12.26 -6.79
C THR A 166 -11.31 -13.75 -6.74
N PRO A 167 -12.28 -14.66 -6.62
CA PRO A 167 -12.01 -16.09 -6.74
C PRO A 167 -11.33 -16.51 -8.06
N ALA A 168 -11.49 -15.72 -9.11
CA ALA A 168 -10.95 -16.03 -10.44
C ALA A 168 -9.54 -15.48 -10.68
N ARG A 169 -9.20 -14.34 -10.06
CA ARG A 169 -7.92 -13.67 -10.35
C ARG A 169 -7.54 -12.63 -9.29
N ALA A 170 -6.25 -12.34 -9.22
CA ALA A 170 -5.71 -11.11 -8.63
C ALA A 170 -5.31 -10.15 -9.76
N ALA A 171 -5.77 -8.91 -9.71
CA ALA A 171 -5.51 -7.90 -10.73
C ALA A 171 -5.07 -6.59 -10.08
N PRO A 172 -3.94 -5.98 -10.52
CA PRO A 172 -3.51 -4.68 -10.00
C PRO A 172 -4.49 -3.59 -10.43
N LEU A 173 -4.76 -2.68 -9.50
CA LEU A 173 -5.56 -1.48 -9.70
C LEU A 173 -4.69 -0.22 -9.75
N THR A 174 -3.37 -0.34 -9.69
CA THR A 174 -2.39 0.73 -9.79
C THR A 174 -1.45 0.49 -10.97
N ILE A 175 -0.79 1.54 -11.41
CA ILE A 175 0.25 1.51 -12.44
C ILE A 175 1.57 1.82 -11.76
N ASP A 176 2.56 0.94 -11.87
CA ASP A 176 3.88 1.21 -11.32
C ASP A 176 4.54 2.40 -12.04
N HIS A 177 5.08 3.32 -11.27
CA HIS A 177 5.84 4.47 -11.76
C HIS A 177 7.28 4.05 -12.04
N VAL A 178 7.47 3.32 -13.14
CA VAL A 178 8.74 2.74 -13.58
C VAL A 178 9.06 3.16 -15.03
N PRO A 179 10.32 3.03 -15.51
CA PRO A 179 10.68 3.42 -16.87
C PRO A 179 9.82 2.80 -17.96
N ALA A 180 9.38 1.55 -17.79
CA ALA A 180 8.48 0.87 -18.75
C ALA A 180 7.16 1.62 -18.94
N THR A 181 6.63 2.23 -17.88
CA THR A 181 5.42 3.06 -17.94
C THR A 181 5.66 4.34 -18.73
N ALA A 182 6.81 5.00 -18.56
CA ALA A 182 7.20 6.16 -19.37
C ALA A 182 7.29 5.79 -20.87
N TYR A 183 7.85 4.63 -21.20
CA TYR A 183 7.91 4.14 -22.59
C TYR A 183 6.52 3.84 -23.16
N ALA A 184 5.61 3.27 -22.36
CA ALA A 184 4.23 3.05 -22.79
C ALA A 184 3.50 4.37 -23.06
N MET A 185 3.66 5.39 -22.21
CA MET A 185 3.11 6.73 -22.41
C MET A 185 3.65 7.40 -23.68
N ALA A 186 4.91 7.18 -24.00
CA ALA A 186 5.54 7.68 -25.22
C ALA A 186 5.16 6.88 -26.48
N GLY A 187 4.34 5.81 -26.36
CA GLY A 187 3.98 4.94 -27.47
C GLY A 187 5.10 4.02 -27.97
N LEU A 188 6.18 3.88 -27.19
CA LEU A 188 7.35 3.05 -27.51
C LEU A 188 7.19 1.61 -27.02
N LEU A 189 6.25 1.35 -26.11
CA LEU A 189 5.97 0.05 -25.54
C LEU A 189 4.47 -0.25 -25.65
N GLY A 190 4.14 -1.40 -26.25
CA GLY A 190 2.76 -1.87 -26.36
C GLY A 190 2.29 -2.57 -25.07
N GLU A 191 0.97 -2.83 -24.98
CA GLU A 191 0.32 -3.43 -23.81
C GLU A 191 0.99 -4.73 -23.34
N ALA A 192 1.16 -5.72 -24.23
CA ALA A 192 1.70 -7.01 -23.87
C ALA A 192 3.15 -6.93 -23.35
N ASP A 193 3.97 -6.05 -23.95
CA ASP A 193 5.35 -5.84 -23.55
C ASP A 193 5.45 -5.10 -22.22
N TRP A 194 4.56 -4.13 -22.01
CA TRP A 194 4.45 -3.42 -20.72
C TRP A 194 4.08 -4.38 -19.60
N TRP A 195 3.02 -5.20 -19.78
CA TRP A 195 2.61 -6.20 -18.80
C TRP A 195 3.75 -7.15 -18.46
N ARG A 196 4.48 -7.64 -19.44
CA ARG A 196 5.63 -8.53 -19.24
C ARG A 196 6.76 -7.85 -18.48
N GLN A 197 7.04 -6.57 -18.74
CA GLN A 197 8.13 -5.85 -18.07
C GLN A 197 7.75 -5.42 -16.64
N VAL A 198 6.51 -4.99 -16.41
CA VAL A 198 6.08 -4.47 -15.09
C VAL A 198 5.66 -5.58 -14.14
N HIS A 199 5.03 -6.65 -14.67
CA HIS A 199 4.50 -7.75 -13.85
C HIS A 199 5.25 -9.08 -14.04
N GLY A 200 6.31 -9.12 -14.84
CA GLY A 200 7.23 -10.24 -14.95
C GLY A 200 8.33 -10.19 -13.91
N GLU A 201 9.54 -10.69 -14.24
CA GLU A 201 10.68 -10.60 -13.35
C GLU A 201 10.98 -9.13 -13.03
N HIS A 202 10.62 -8.73 -11.81
CA HIS A 202 10.71 -7.34 -11.39
C HIS A 202 12.14 -7.01 -10.98
N ARG A 203 12.65 -5.92 -11.55
CA ARG A 203 13.85 -5.25 -11.05
C ARG A 203 13.42 -3.89 -10.51
N PRO A 204 13.66 -3.60 -9.22
CA PRO A 204 13.27 -2.32 -8.64
C PRO A 204 13.90 -1.16 -9.43
N GLN A 205 13.09 -0.38 -10.12
CA GLN A 205 13.51 0.78 -10.89
C GLN A 205 12.42 1.86 -10.81
N VAL A 206 12.25 2.41 -9.61
CA VAL A 206 11.25 3.46 -9.41
C VAL A 206 11.65 4.72 -10.18
N ALA A 207 10.81 5.17 -11.09
CA ALA A 207 10.99 6.40 -11.86
C ALA A 207 10.28 7.60 -11.24
N GLN A 208 9.38 7.37 -10.29
CA GLN A 208 8.75 8.41 -9.49
C GLN A 208 8.45 7.87 -8.10
N ALA A 209 8.80 8.65 -7.07
CA ALA A 209 8.47 8.38 -5.69
C ALA A 209 7.90 9.63 -5.02
N PHE A 210 7.05 9.45 -4.00
CA PHE A 210 6.29 10.53 -3.38
C PHE A 210 7.20 11.63 -2.81
N LEU A 211 8.32 11.28 -2.19
CA LEU A 211 9.24 12.25 -1.63
C LEU A 211 10.36 12.65 -2.61
N LEU A 212 10.92 11.71 -3.36
CA LEU A 212 11.98 12.00 -4.33
C LEU A 212 11.49 12.83 -5.53
N GLY A 213 10.24 12.67 -5.93
CA GLY A 213 9.69 13.32 -7.12
C GLY A 213 9.68 12.41 -8.34
N ASN A 214 9.81 12.99 -9.50
CA ASN A 214 9.53 12.40 -10.79
C ASN A 214 10.78 12.37 -11.70
N ALA A 215 11.07 11.22 -12.29
CA ALA A 215 12.10 11.04 -13.30
C ALA A 215 11.56 10.59 -14.67
N PHE A 216 10.25 10.68 -14.93
CA PHE A 216 9.69 10.28 -16.21
C PHE A 216 10.22 11.11 -17.39
N ALA A 217 10.46 12.40 -17.17
CA ALA A 217 11.01 13.29 -18.20
C ALA A 217 12.54 13.16 -18.30
N ASP A 218 13.20 12.94 -17.17
CA ASP A 218 14.65 12.74 -17.08
C ASP A 218 14.95 11.72 -15.97
N PRO A 219 15.25 10.47 -16.31
CA PRO A 219 15.52 9.41 -15.33
C PRO A 219 16.69 9.70 -14.39
N THR A 220 17.50 10.73 -14.65
CA THR A 220 18.58 11.16 -13.76
C THR A 220 18.13 12.20 -12.71
N ARG A 221 16.88 12.67 -12.75
CA ARG A 221 16.35 13.76 -11.94
C ARG A 221 15.14 13.32 -11.12
N LEU A 222 15.38 12.39 -10.17
CA LEU A 222 14.34 11.86 -9.27
C LEU A 222 13.73 12.90 -8.31
N ASN A 223 14.23 14.10 -8.28
CA ASN A 223 13.74 15.19 -7.40
C ASN A 223 12.85 16.23 -8.10
N ASP A 224 12.44 15.96 -9.33
CA ASP A 224 11.45 16.79 -9.99
C ASP A 224 10.05 16.65 -9.33
N PRO A 225 9.14 17.63 -9.47
CA PRO A 225 7.78 17.54 -8.94
C PRO A 225 7.03 16.30 -9.42
N LEU A 226 6.07 15.86 -8.62
CA LEU A 226 5.23 14.71 -8.97
C LEU A 226 4.48 14.95 -10.29
N PHE A 227 4.44 13.90 -11.11
CA PHE A 227 3.69 13.86 -12.35
C PHE A 227 2.47 12.94 -12.20
N GLU A 228 1.28 13.44 -12.51
CA GLU A 228 0.05 12.67 -12.42
C GLU A 228 -0.13 11.77 -13.65
N LEU A 229 -0.28 10.46 -13.43
CA LEU A 229 -0.76 9.54 -14.45
C LEU A 229 -2.29 9.66 -14.52
N SER A 230 -2.78 10.26 -15.59
CA SER A 230 -4.19 10.57 -15.79
C SER A 230 -4.71 9.96 -17.09
N PRO A 231 -6.03 9.86 -17.29
CA PRO A 231 -6.59 9.37 -18.55
C PRO A 231 -6.15 10.19 -19.79
N LEU A 232 -5.62 11.41 -19.59
CA LEU A 232 -5.20 12.30 -20.68
C LEU A 232 -3.79 11.97 -21.20
N ASN A 233 -2.93 11.35 -20.38
CA ASN A 233 -1.54 11.06 -20.74
C ASN A 233 -1.21 9.56 -20.76
N LEU A 234 -2.15 8.71 -20.33
CA LEU A 234 -2.02 7.27 -20.38
C LEU A 234 -2.48 6.70 -21.73
N PRO A 235 -1.86 5.63 -22.23
CA PRO A 235 -2.40 4.90 -23.36
C PRO A 235 -3.80 4.33 -23.03
N ALA A 236 -4.64 4.13 -24.04
CA ALA A 236 -6.05 3.76 -23.88
C ALA A 236 -6.29 2.53 -22.97
N TRP A 237 -5.38 1.55 -23.05
CA TRP A 237 -5.45 0.32 -22.25
C TRP A 237 -5.04 0.49 -20.78
N LEU A 238 -4.46 1.65 -20.36
CA LEU A 238 -4.15 2.01 -18.99
C LEU A 238 -5.04 3.15 -18.43
N CYS A 239 -5.81 3.84 -19.27
CA CYS A 239 -6.54 5.06 -18.83
C CYS A 239 -7.52 4.82 -17.67
N GLY A 240 -8.01 3.58 -17.50
CA GLY A 240 -8.84 3.20 -16.35
C GLY A 240 -8.09 3.04 -15.02
N LEU A 241 -6.76 3.07 -15.04
CA LEU A 241 -5.89 2.86 -13.87
C LEU A 241 -5.17 4.14 -13.42
N ALA A 242 -5.68 5.31 -13.80
CA ALA A 242 -5.16 6.60 -13.35
C ALA A 242 -4.86 6.63 -11.84
N ASP A 243 -3.78 7.27 -11.42
CA ASP A 243 -3.26 7.18 -10.07
C ASP A 243 -4.05 7.96 -9.01
N ARG A 244 -4.95 8.86 -9.42
CA ARG A 244 -5.78 9.71 -8.56
C ARG A 244 -7.25 9.60 -8.95
N ARG A 245 -7.96 8.61 -8.41
CA ARG A 245 -9.34 8.32 -8.82
C ARG A 245 -10.19 7.70 -7.73
N PRO A 246 -11.53 7.72 -7.87
CA PRO A 246 -12.40 6.82 -7.11
C PRO A 246 -12.16 5.35 -7.49
N VAL A 247 -12.28 4.45 -6.51
CA VAL A 247 -12.21 2.99 -6.70
C VAL A 247 -13.46 2.36 -6.12
N ALA A 248 -14.17 1.55 -6.92
CA ALA A 248 -15.33 0.82 -6.42
C ALA A 248 -14.87 -0.43 -5.65
N LEU A 249 -15.24 -0.54 -4.38
CA LEU A 249 -15.11 -1.77 -3.62
C LEU A 249 -16.36 -2.62 -3.80
N ARG A 250 -16.18 -3.86 -4.26
CA ARG A 250 -17.29 -4.77 -4.62
C ARG A 250 -17.54 -5.78 -3.50
N PRO A 251 -18.80 -6.08 -3.16
CA PRO A 251 -19.15 -7.14 -2.22
C PRO A 251 -18.53 -8.49 -2.62
N GLY A 252 -18.07 -9.24 -1.63
CA GLY A 252 -17.43 -10.56 -1.84
C GLY A 252 -16.04 -10.52 -2.44
N THR A 253 -15.41 -9.34 -2.51
CA THR A 253 -14.08 -9.13 -3.10
C THR A 253 -13.10 -8.72 -2.02
N SER A 254 -11.85 -9.13 -2.15
CA SER A 254 -10.74 -8.67 -1.31
C SER A 254 -9.86 -7.68 -2.07
N TYR A 255 -9.30 -6.73 -1.35
CA TYR A 255 -8.36 -5.73 -1.87
C TYR A 255 -7.09 -5.77 -1.02
N LEU A 256 -5.94 -5.76 -1.69
CA LEU A 256 -4.65 -5.86 -1.03
C LEU A 256 -3.75 -4.69 -1.45
N LEU A 257 -3.45 -3.80 -0.50
CA LEU A 257 -2.35 -2.85 -0.65
C LEU A 257 -1.08 -3.54 -0.19
N ALA A 258 -0.02 -3.49 -0.98
CA ALA A 258 1.25 -4.08 -0.61
C ALA A 258 2.44 -3.32 -1.19
N THR A 259 3.55 -3.29 -0.44
CA THR A 259 4.87 -2.90 -0.95
C THR A 259 5.45 -4.01 -1.83
N ASP A 260 6.44 -3.68 -2.63
CA ASP A 260 6.98 -4.58 -3.66
C ASP A 260 7.61 -5.85 -3.08
N GLY A 261 8.11 -5.83 -1.83
CA GLY A 261 8.66 -7.00 -1.17
C GLY A 261 7.71 -8.19 -1.06
N LEU A 262 6.38 -7.97 -1.16
CA LEU A 262 5.42 -9.07 -1.15
C LEU A 262 5.36 -9.82 -2.50
N TRP A 263 5.63 -9.15 -3.62
CA TRP A 263 5.48 -9.72 -4.96
C TRP A 263 6.75 -9.65 -5.82
N SER A 264 7.80 -9.02 -5.33
CA SER A 264 9.09 -8.92 -6.01
C SER A 264 9.89 -10.23 -5.83
N CYS A 265 9.84 -11.10 -6.84
CA CYS A 265 10.43 -12.43 -6.80
C CYS A 265 10.84 -12.92 -8.20
N SER A 266 11.41 -14.13 -8.28
CA SER A 266 11.83 -14.73 -9.55
C SER A 266 10.69 -15.13 -10.48
N ASP A 267 9.47 -15.35 -9.96
CA ASP A 267 8.24 -15.61 -10.72
C ASP A 267 7.05 -14.85 -10.13
N PRO A 268 6.96 -13.52 -10.33
CA PRO A 268 5.87 -12.71 -9.77
C PRO A 268 4.49 -13.13 -10.30
N HIS A 269 4.40 -13.48 -11.57
CA HIS A 269 3.13 -13.90 -12.18
C HIS A 269 2.62 -15.22 -11.57
N GLY A 270 3.48 -16.22 -11.46
CA GLY A 270 3.13 -17.51 -10.84
C GLY A 270 2.74 -17.33 -9.36
N TRP A 271 3.45 -16.48 -8.61
CA TRP A 271 3.15 -16.19 -7.22
C TRP A 271 1.81 -15.47 -7.04
N VAL A 272 1.59 -14.38 -7.74
CA VAL A 272 0.34 -13.59 -7.65
C VAL A 272 -0.88 -14.40 -8.12
N SER A 273 -0.70 -15.29 -9.09
CA SER A 273 -1.78 -16.17 -9.58
C SER A 273 -2.33 -17.15 -8.53
N GLN A 274 -1.58 -17.43 -7.45
CA GLN A 274 -2.00 -18.30 -6.34
C GLN A 274 -2.83 -17.54 -5.29
N TRP A 275 -2.78 -16.20 -5.25
CA TRP A 275 -3.45 -15.41 -4.22
C TRP A 275 -4.97 -15.62 -4.13
N PRO A 276 -5.73 -15.78 -5.24
CA PRO A 276 -7.16 -16.10 -5.15
C PRO A 276 -7.44 -17.36 -4.33
N GLN A 277 -6.65 -18.40 -4.50
CA GLN A 277 -6.80 -19.66 -3.75
C GLN A 277 -6.36 -19.49 -2.29
N LEU A 278 -5.23 -18.84 -2.04
CA LEU A 278 -4.71 -18.61 -0.68
C LEU A 278 -5.66 -17.75 0.16
N LEU A 279 -6.29 -16.76 -0.44
CA LEU A 279 -7.21 -15.85 0.24
C LEU A 279 -8.67 -16.34 0.23
N GLY A 280 -9.02 -17.32 -0.62
CA GLY A 280 -10.39 -17.79 -0.78
C GLY A 280 -10.93 -18.63 0.38
N GLY A 281 -10.07 -19.19 1.25
CA GLY A 281 -10.44 -20.09 2.33
C GLY A 281 -10.62 -19.45 3.71
N GLY A 282 -10.36 -18.15 3.85
CA GLY A 282 -10.36 -17.48 5.15
C GLY A 282 -11.73 -16.95 5.58
N ALA A 283 -12.09 -17.15 6.85
CA ALA A 283 -13.33 -16.61 7.44
C ALA A 283 -13.26 -15.10 7.62
N ASP A 284 -12.08 -14.53 7.79
CA ASP A 284 -11.81 -13.11 8.03
C ASP A 284 -10.48 -12.67 7.41
N ALA A 285 -10.29 -11.36 7.30
CA ALA A 285 -9.10 -10.76 6.69
C ALA A 285 -7.79 -11.16 7.40
N THR A 286 -7.84 -11.35 8.72
CA THR A 286 -6.66 -11.77 9.51
C THR A 286 -6.23 -13.19 9.13
N THR A 287 -7.17 -14.12 9.06
CA THR A 287 -6.90 -15.51 8.65
C THR A 287 -6.39 -15.57 7.21
N MET A 288 -7.00 -14.79 6.31
CA MET A 288 -6.59 -14.69 4.91
C MET A 288 -5.16 -14.13 4.78
N LEU A 289 -4.85 -13.01 5.44
CA LEU A 289 -3.51 -12.43 5.39
C LEU A 289 -2.45 -13.37 6.00
N ARG A 290 -2.78 -14.07 7.08
CA ARG A 290 -1.89 -15.10 7.67
C ARG A 290 -1.62 -16.24 6.69
N ALA A 291 -2.62 -16.71 5.97
CA ALA A 291 -2.45 -17.76 4.96
C ALA A 291 -1.52 -17.31 3.83
N LEU A 292 -1.69 -16.08 3.34
CA LEU A 292 -0.81 -15.48 2.34
C LEU A 292 0.64 -15.38 2.83
N LEU A 293 0.84 -14.87 4.06
CA LEU A 293 2.17 -14.71 4.64
C LEU A 293 2.82 -16.08 4.97
N ALA A 294 2.04 -17.08 5.39
CA ALA A 294 2.55 -18.42 5.60
C ALA A 294 3.00 -19.08 4.28
N ALA A 295 2.26 -18.86 3.19
CA ALA A 295 2.68 -19.31 1.87
C ALA A 295 3.93 -18.56 1.38
N TYR A 296 4.03 -17.25 1.62
CA TYR A 296 5.23 -16.45 1.36
C TYR A 296 6.45 -17.03 2.10
N ASP A 297 6.33 -17.32 3.39
CA ASP A 297 7.40 -17.86 4.24
C ASP A 297 7.79 -19.31 3.88
N ALA A 298 6.90 -20.06 3.24
CA ALA A 298 7.17 -21.42 2.79
C ALA A 298 8.03 -21.49 1.52
N HIS A 299 8.17 -20.40 0.77
CA HIS A 299 9.04 -20.38 -0.39
C HIS A 299 10.54 -20.44 0.02
N PRO A 300 11.42 -21.00 -0.83
CA PRO A 300 12.87 -20.91 -0.62
C PRO A 300 13.33 -19.46 -0.48
N ALA A 301 14.28 -19.21 0.40
CA ALA A 301 14.79 -17.87 0.67
C ALA A 301 15.31 -17.10 -0.57
N ALA A 302 15.73 -17.83 -1.61
CA ALA A 302 16.17 -17.22 -2.87
C ALA A 302 15.03 -16.89 -3.85
N PHE A 303 13.78 -17.22 -3.52
CA PHE A 303 12.63 -16.96 -4.38
C PHE A 303 12.26 -15.48 -4.40
N PHE A 304 12.23 -14.85 -3.23
CA PHE A 304 11.98 -13.41 -3.10
C PHE A 304 13.28 -12.61 -3.11
N TYR A 305 13.22 -11.40 -3.67
CA TYR A 305 14.31 -10.45 -3.51
C TYR A 305 14.30 -9.90 -2.07
N PRO A 306 15.50 -9.65 -1.48
CA PRO A 306 15.58 -9.19 -0.09
C PRO A 306 14.97 -7.79 0.07
N ASP A 307 13.75 -7.72 0.61
CA ASP A 307 13.08 -6.47 0.91
C ASP A 307 12.17 -6.55 2.13
N ASN A 308 11.72 -5.39 2.62
CA ASN A 308 10.70 -5.28 3.63
C ASN A 308 9.34 -5.67 3.02
N VAL A 309 8.41 -6.14 3.83
CA VAL A 309 7.07 -6.57 3.38
C VAL A 309 6.02 -5.88 4.22
N SER A 310 5.23 -5.06 3.57
CA SER A 310 4.08 -4.42 4.19
C SER A 310 2.82 -4.68 3.37
N ALA A 311 1.75 -5.05 4.05
CA ALA A 311 0.47 -5.39 3.42
C ALA A 311 -0.72 -4.96 4.28
N ILE A 312 -1.77 -4.45 3.63
CA ILE A 312 -3.09 -4.21 4.21
C ILE A 312 -4.11 -4.96 3.35
N LEU A 313 -4.79 -5.93 3.94
CA LEU A 313 -5.87 -6.68 3.29
C LEU A 313 -7.21 -6.13 3.76
N LEU A 314 -8.06 -5.74 2.81
CA LEU A 314 -9.45 -5.36 3.02
C LEU A 314 -10.34 -6.44 2.41
N ARG A 315 -11.25 -6.99 3.20
CA ARG A 315 -12.32 -7.86 2.71
C ARG A 315 -13.64 -7.09 2.75
N VAL A 316 -14.33 -7.06 1.61
CA VAL A 316 -15.70 -6.52 1.52
C VAL A 316 -16.65 -7.70 1.72
N PRO A 317 -17.46 -7.73 2.80
CA PRO A 317 -18.42 -8.82 3.01
C PRO A 317 -19.35 -9.01 1.81
N GLY A 318 -19.72 -10.26 1.54
CA GLY A 318 -20.74 -10.57 0.53
C GLY A 318 -22.14 -10.22 1.05
N THR A 319 -23.10 -10.02 0.16
CA THR A 319 -24.50 -9.87 0.52
C THR A 319 -24.98 -11.14 1.23
N GLY A 320 -25.38 -11.03 2.52
CA GLY A 320 -25.78 -12.16 3.37
C GLY A 320 -24.74 -12.62 4.38
N ASP A 321 -23.58 -11.92 4.51
CA ASP A 321 -22.66 -12.11 5.63
C ASP A 321 -23.32 -11.57 6.92
N PRO A 322 -23.30 -12.32 8.06
CA PRO A 322 -23.92 -11.88 9.33
C PRO A 322 -23.42 -10.51 9.85
N ARG A 323 -22.32 -10.00 9.33
CA ARG A 323 -21.78 -8.67 9.64
C ARG A 323 -22.46 -7.52 8.90
N ASP A 324 -23.33 -7.81 7.92
CA ASP A 324 -24.11 -6.81 7.16
C ASP A 324 -25.24 -6.18 8.02
N GLU A 325 -25.61 -6.80 9.16
CA GLU A 325 -26.65 -6.28 10.07
C GLU A 325 -26.19 -5.07 10.93
N THR A 326 -24.91 -4.66 10.87
CA THR A 326 -24.40 -3.44 11.53
C THR A 326 -24.40 -2.19 10.66
N ALA A 327 -24.95 -2.26 9.45
CA ALA A 327 -25.26 -1.09 8.64
C ALA A 327 -26.32 -0.26 9.34
N LEU A 328 -25.98 0.99 9.67
CA LEU A 328 -26.78 1.96 10.40
C LEU A 328 -28.27 1.94 9.99
N PRO A 329 -29.23 1.89 10.93
CA PRO A 329 -30.63 2.09 10.61
C PRO A 329 -30.88 3.55 10.26
N GLY A 330 -31.50 3.79 9.12
CA GLY A 330 -32.29 4.97 8.84
C GLY A 330 -31.60 6.06 8.05
N ALA A 331 -32.12 6.20 6.86
CA ALA A 331 -32.09 7.42 6.05
C ALA A 331 -32.70 8.61 6.80
#